data_80892b3c9b5c0aa596d2e33e67567db6
#
_entry.id   80892b3c9b5c0aa596d2e33e67567db6
#
_cell.length_a   1.000
_cell.length_b   1.000
_cell.length_c   1.000
_cell.angle_alpha   90.00
_cell.angle_beta   90.00
_cell.angle_gamma   90.00
#
_symmetry.space_group_name_H-M   'P 1'
#
loop_
_entity.id
_entity.type
_entity.pdbx_description
1 polymer ?
#
loop_
_entity_poly.entity_id
_entity_poly.type
_entity_poly.pdbx_seq_one_letter_code
_entity_poly.pdbx_strand_id
1 'polypeptide(L)'
;LACDAPLVLGFDTSAAHCAAALLCGDRILAARAEDMGRGQAERLMPLLQEVLAEGGAAWADLDRIGVGTGPGNFTGIRISVSAARGLALALEIPALGVSGFEAIARLHPEPHLPVIPGPRGMSYVQAAGEAPRLAPPEEIAAFGLPVAERPAPVELAEAIARVAAKREGGPGEAPAPLYVKPADAAPSRDAPPVILDDA
;
A
#
# COMPACT_ATOMS: atom_id res chain seq x y z
N LEU A 1 -18.09 14.10 14.17
CA LEU A 1 -16.65 14.25 14.41
C LEU A 1 -16.28 15.72 14.23
N ALA A 2 -15.71 16.38 15.24
CA ALA A 2 -15.15 17.72 15.06
C ALA A 2 -13.68 17.59 14.59
N CYS A 3 -13.50 17.48 13.29
CA CYS A 3 -12.19 17.49 12.65
C CYS A 3 -12.18 18.61 11.61
N ASP A 4 -11.40 19.66 11.84
CA ASP A 4 -11.27 20.81 10.94
C ASP A 4 -10.21 20.58 9.84
N ALA A 5 -9.65 19.38 9.76
CA ALA A 5 -8.64 18.97 8.80
C ALA A 5 -9.12 17.73 8.02
N PRO A 6 -8.57 17.45 6.83
CA PRO A 6 -8.97 16.30 6.05
C PRO A 6 -8.91 14.99 6.84
N LEU A 7 -9.97 14.19 6.73
CA LEU A 7 -10.08 12.85 7.31
C LEU A 7 -9.61 11.81 6.28
N VAL A 8 -8.55 11.10 6.61
CA VAL A 8 -7.87 10.18 5.70
C VAL A 8 -7.86 8.76 6.26
N LEU A 9 -8.35 7.80 5.48
CA LEU A 9 -8.26 6.38 5.80
C LEU A 9 -7.07 5.77 5.04
N GLY A 10 -6.02 5.36 5.77
CA GLY A 10 -4.86 4.67 5.23
C GLY A 10 -4.94 3.17 5.48
N PHE A 11 -4.60 2.32 4.49
CA PHE A 11 -4.56 0.87 4.70
C PHE A 11 -3.61 0.12 3.77
N ASP A 12 -3.22 -1.09 4.20
CA ASP A 12 -2.30 -1.96 3.48
C ASP A 12 -2.60 -3.44 3.72
N THR A 13 -2.41 -4.25 2.66
CA THR A 13 -2.44 -5.72 2.69
C THR A 13 -1.26 -6.32 1.90
N SER A 14 -0.18 -5.55 1.70
CA SER A 14 0.94 -5.95 0.85
C SER A 14 1.88 -7.00 1.46
N ALA A 15 1.64 -7.43 2.70
CA ALA A 15 2.36 -8.50 3.37
C ALA A 15 1.37 -9.43 4.09
N ALA A 16 1.87 -10.27 5.01
CA ALA A 16 1.04 -11.18 5.80
C ALA A 16 0.27 -10.44 6.91
N HIS A 17 -0.45 -9.40 6.55
CA HIS A 17 -1.25 -8.59 7.46
C HIS A 17 -2.44 -7.94 6.74
N CYS A 18 -3.37 -7.43 7.53
CA CYS A 18 -4.36 -6.46 7.16
C CYS A 18 -4.24 -5.29 8.15
N ALA A 19 -3.94 -4.08 7.67
CA ALA A 19 -3.69 -2.93 8.53
C ALA A 19 -4.42 -1.69 8.03
N ALA A 20 -4.93 -0.87 8.96
CA ALA A 20 -5.60 0.38 8.65
C ALA A 20 -5.39 1.42 9.75
N ALA A 21 -5.42 2.70 9.37
CA ALA A 21 -5.35 3.84 10.27
C ALA A 21 -6.26 4.97 9.77
N LEU A 22 -6.94 5.62 10.69
CA LEU A 22 -7.75 6.81 10.47
C LEU A 22 -7.02 8.04 11.00
N LEU A 23 -6.73 8.98 10.13
CA LEU A 23 -5.99 10.20 10.40
C LEU A 23 -6.88 11.42 10.23
N CYS A 24 -6.85 12.34 11.20
CA CYS A 24 -7.41 13.68 11.09
C CYS A 24 -6.33 14.72 11.34
N GLY A 25 -5.95 15.47 10.31
CA GLY A 25 -4.79 16.36 10.38
C GLY A 25 -3.51 15.60 10.71
N ASP A 26 -2.93 15.88 11.89
CA ASP A 26 -1.75 15.15 12.38
C ASP A 26 -2.08 14.08 13.44
N ARG A 27 -3.34 13.93 13.82
CA ARG A 27 -3.78 13.02 14.89
C ARG A 27 -4.33 11.71 14.33
N ILE A 28 -3.75 10.59 14.71
CA ILE A 28 -4.36 9.27 14.51
C ILE A 28 -5.54 9.13 15.46
N LEU A 29 -6.73 8.89 14.91
CA LEU A 29 -7.96 8.70 15.67
C LEU A 29 -8.15 7.25 16.08
N ALA A 30 -7.81 6.32 15.19
CA ALA A 30 -7.81 4.89 15.40
C ALA A 30 -6.83 4.22 14.45
N ALA A 31 -6.23 3.11 14.88
CA ALA A 31 -5.39 2.29 14.02
C ALA A 31 -5.44 0.83 14.48
N ARG A 32 -5.48 -0.09 13.52
CA ARG A 32 -5.50 -1.54 13.78
C ARG A 32 -4.65 -2.28 12.76
N ALA A 33 -4.06 -3.38 13.21
CA ALA A 33 -3.46 -4.36 12.34
C ALA A 33 -3.71 -5.78 12.86
N GLU A 34 -3.84 -6.70 11.94
CA GLU A 34 -3.98 -8.13 12.21
C GLU A 34 -2.99 -8.90 11.35
N ASP A 35 -2.15 -9.71 11.99
CA ASP A 35 -1.26 -10.61 11.27
C ASP A 35 -2.08 -11.76 10.69
N MET A 36 -1.97 -11.96 9.37
CA MET A 36 -2.68 -13.02 8.68
C MET A 36 -1.99 -13.41 7.38
N GLY A 37 -1.79 -14.70 7.18
CA GLY A 37 -1.25 -15.23 5.92
C GLY A 37 -2.28 -15.38 4.80
N ARG A 38 -3.56 -15.43 5.14
CA ARG A 38 -4.72 -15.63 4.22
C ARG A 38 -5.94 -14.91 4.78
N GLY A 39 -6.93 -14.64 3.92
CA GLY A 39 -8.19 -14.03 4.34
C GLY A 39 -8.22 -12.51 4.32
N GLN A 40 -7.18 -11.86 3.77
CA GLN A 40 -7.15 -10.40 3.71
C GLN A 40 -8.35 -9.81 2.93
N ALA A 41 -8.81 -10.49 1.88
CA ALA A 41 -9.92 -10.00 1.06
C ALA A 41 -11.23 -9.93 1.87
N GLU A 42 -11.48 -10.95 2.67
CA GLU A 42 -12.68 -11.05 3.51
C GLU A 42 -12.59 -10.14 4.73
N ARG A 43 -11.36 -9.96 5.26
CA ARG A 43 -11.14 -9.20 6.49
C ARG A 43 -11.02 -7.69 6.27
N LEU A 44 -10.55 -7.25 5.11
CA LEU A 44 -10.22 -5.84 4.89
C LEU A 44 -11.41 -4.92 5.15
N MET A 45 -12.55 -5.12 4.50
CA MET A 45 -13.70 -4.22 4.67
C MET A 45 -14.24 -4.18 6.11
N PRO A 46 -14.40 -5.31 6.84
CA PRO A 46 -14.71 -5.29 8.26
C PRO A 46 -13.69 -4.51 9.10
N LEU A 47 -12.38 -4.68 8.86
CA LEU A 47 -11.34 -3.95 9.59
C LEU A 47 -11.43 -2.44 9.38
N LEU A 48 -11.65 -2.00 8.13
CA LEU A 48 -11.82 -0.58 7.80
C LEU A 48 -13.04 0.01 8.52
N GLN A 49 -14.14 -0.74 8.57
CA GLN A 49 -15.35 -0.31 9.27
C GLN A 49 -15.14 -0.21 10.79
N GLU A 50 -14.39 -1.14 11.38
CA GLU A 50 -14.04 -1.11 12.80
C GLU A 50 -13.16 0.10 13.12
N VAL A 51 -12.17 0.40 12.29
CA VAL A 51 -11.29 1.57 12.46
C VAL A 51 -12.08 2.89 12.35
N LEU A 52 -13.02 2.98 11.41
CA LEU A 52 -13.91 4.14 11.31
C LEU A 52 -14.77 4.28 12.56
N ALA A 53 -15.42 3.22 13.02
CA ALA A 53 -16.28 3.24 14.20
C ALA A 53 -15.51 3.62 15.47
N GLU A 54 -14.28 3.08 15.66
CA GLU A 54 -13.40 3.39 16.79
C GLU A 54 -12.95 4.86 16.76
N GLY A 55 -12.68 5.40 15.57
CA GLY A 55 -12.36 6.82 15.38
C GLY A 55 -13.57 7.76 15.42
N GLY A 56 -14.78 7.21 15.60
CA GLY A 56 -16.03 8.00 15.65
C GLY A 56 -16.43 8.61 14.31
N ALA A 57 -16.12 7.96 13.19
CA ALA A 57 -16.38 8.41 11.84
C ALA A 57 -17.20 7.40 11.04
N ALA A 58 -17.87 7.88 10.01
CA ALA A 58 -18.56 7.10 9.00
C ALA A 58 -17.83 7.20 7.64
N TRP A 59 -18.19 6.34 6.69
CA TRP A 59 -17.65 6.37 5.33
C TRP A 59 -17.83 7.74 4.64
N ALA A 60 -18.97 8.39 4.88
CA ALA A 60 -19.31 9.69 4.29
C ALA A 60 -18.50 10.87 4.86
N ASP A 61 -17.78 10.67 5.97
CA ASP A 61 -16.95 11.70 6.58
C ASP A 61 -15.53 11.73 5.98
N LEU A 62 -15.18 10.74 5.17
CA LEU A 62 -13.85 10.64 4.58
C LEU A 62 -13.65 11.67 3.46
N ASP A 63 -12.51 12.34 3.48
CA ASP A 63 -12.08 13.24 2.41
C ASP A 63 -11.19 12.55 1.39
N ARG A 64 -10.44 11.50 1.79
CA ARG A 64 -9.55 10.75 0.90
C ARG A 64 -9.12 9.40 1.46
N ILE A 65 -8.60 8.57 0.59
CA ILE A 65 -8.07 7.25 0.89
C ILE A 65 -6.58 7.20 0.56
N GLY A 66 -5.76 6.70 1.49
CA GLY A 66 -4.39 6.29 1.23
C GLY A 66 -4.30 4.77 1.12
N VAL A 67 -3.62 4.23 0.12
CA VAL A 67 -3.47 2.79 -0.04
C VAL A 67 -2.04 2.38 -0.33
N GLY A 68 -1.56 1.35 0.37
CA GLY A 68 -0.28 0.71 0.09
C GLY A 68 -0.27 0.05 -1.29
N THR A 69 0.69 0.46 -2.14
CA THR A 69 0.85 -0.09 -3.49
C THR A 69 1.94 -1.15 -3.59
N GLY A 70 2.57 -1.51 -2.49
CA GLY A 70 3.72 -2.42 -2.43
C GLY A 70 5.07 -1.69 -2.53
N PRO A 71 6.16 -2.40 -2.84
CA PRO A 71 6.22 -3.80 -3.26
C PRO A 71 5.94 -4.80 -2.13
N GLY A 72 5.52 -6.02 -2.52
CA GLY A 72 5.22 -7.07 -1.55
C GLY A 72 4.44 -8.24 -2.15
N ASN A 73 3.53 -8.81 -1.37
CA ASN A 73 2.66 -9.91 -1.81
C ASN A 73 1.73 -9.45 -2.94
N PHE A 74 1.85 -10.09 -4.08
CA PHE A 74 1.13 -9.75 -5.31
C PHE A 74 -0.41 -9.75 -5.15
N THR A 75 -0.95 -10.77 -4.49
CA THR A 75 -2.40 -10.86 -4.24
C THR A 75 -2.84 -9.80 -3.24
N GLY A 76 -2.08 -9.63 -2.16
CA GLY A 76 -2.38 -8.64 -1.13
C GLY A 76 -2.44 -7.21 -1.69
N ILE A 77 -1.44 -6.80 -2.47
CA ILE A 77 -1.43 -5.47 -3.11
C ILE A 77 -2.68 -5.25 -3.98
N ARG A 78 -3.11 -6.28 -4.72
CA ARG A 78 -4.33 -6.18 -5.54
C ARG A 78 -5.60 -6.04 -4.70
N ILE A 79 -5.67 -6.72 -3.56
CA ILE A 79 -6.81 -6.62 -2.64
C ILE A 79 -6.96 -5.17 -2.17
N SER A 80 -5.89 -4.57 -1.59
CA SER A 80 -5.96 -3.20 -1.08
C SER A 80 -6.22 -2.18 -2.19
N VAL A 81 -5.49 -2.25 -3.30
CA VAL A 81 -5.66 -1.31 -4.41
C VAL A 81 -7.06 -1.38 -5.04
N SER A 82 -7.62 -2.60 -5.22
CA SER A 82 -8.97 -2.75 -5.75
C SER A 82 -10.03 -2.20 -4.78
N ALA A 83 -9.88 -2.47 -3.48
CA ALA A 83 -10.76 -1.91 -2.45
C ALA A 83 -10.71 -0.37 -2.44
N ALA A 84 -9.50 0.22 -2.48
CA ALA A 84 -9.32 1.67 -2.51
C ALA A 84 -10.00 2.31 -3.72
N ARG A 85 -9.84 1.71 -4.91
CA ARG A 85 -10.48 2.20 -6.14
C ARG A 85 -12.00 2.10 -6.08
N GLY A 86 -12.53 0.98 -5.55
CA GLY A 86 -13.97 0.80 -5.36
C GLY A 86 -14.58 1.79 -4.38
N LEU A 87 -13.92 2.00 -3.24
CA LEU A 87 -14.34 2.98 -2.24
C LEU A 87 -14.26 4.43 -2.78
N ALA A 88 -13.18 4.78 -3.46
CA ALA A 88 -13.02 6.10 -4.08
C ALA A 88 -14.14 6.42 -5.07
N LEU A 89 -14.51 5.43 -5.89
CA LEU A 89 -15.62 5.56 -6.83
C LEU A 89 -16.97 5.71 -6.11
N ALA A 90 -17.22 4.89 -5.08
CA ALA A 90 -18.49 4.89 -4.36
C ALA A 90 -18.69 6.14 -3.49
N LEU A 91 -17.62 6.72 -2.96
CA LEU A 91 -17.63 7.87 -2.07
C LEU A 91 -17.34 9.19 -2.81
N GLU A 92 -16.98 9.13 -4.08
CA GLU A 92 -16.59 10.29 -4.91
C GLU A 92 -15.40 11.09 -4.32
N ILE A 93 -14.46 10.38 -3.66
CA ILE A 93 -13.26 10.95 -3.05
C ILE A 93 -11.97 10.40 -3.70
N PRO A 94 -10.83 11.12 -3.64
CA PRO A 94 -9.59 10.62 -4.20
C PRO A 94 -9.03 9.43 -3.41
N ALA A 95 -8.51 8.43 -4.15
CA ALA A 95 -7.66 7.39 -3.60
C ALA A 95 -6.21 7.59 -4.10
N LEU A 96 -5.26 7.58 -3.17
CA LEU A 96 -3.87 7.91 -3.38
C LEU A 96 -2.99 6.69 -3.08
N GLY A 97 -2.24 6.26 -4.08
CA GLY A 97 -1.28 5.18 -3.91
C GLY A 97 -0.03 5.65 -3.18
N VAL A 98 0.42 4.90 -2.20
CA VAL A 98 1.65 5.15 -1.44
C VAL A 98 2.51 3.89 -1.50
N SER A 99 3.72 4.00 -2.02
CA SER A 99 4.66 2.89 -2.00
C SER A 99 5.19 2.62 -0.58
N GLY A 100 5.60 1.38 -0.33
CA GLY A 100 6.27 1.05 0.92
C GLY A 100 7.55 1.85 1.15
N PHE A 101 8.23 2.26 0.09
CA PHE A 101 9.41 3.12 0.16
C PHE A 101 9.08 4.53 0.66
N GLU A 102 8.01 5.13 0.16
CA GLU A 102 7.54 6.44 0.62
C GLU A 102 7.06 6.40 2.08
N ALA A 103 6.40 5.31 2.48
CA ALA A 103 6.00 5.11 3.86
C ALA A 103 7.21 4.99 4.80
N ILE A 104 8.25 4.25 4.40
CA ILE A 104 9.53 4.15 5.14
C ILE A 104 10.21 5.51 5.21
N ALA A 105 10.36 6.20 4.10
CA ALA A 105 10.99 7.51 4.05
C ALA A 105 10.27 8.55 4.93
N ARG A 106 8.95 8.42 5.11
CA ARG A 106 8.17 9.28 6.01
C ARG A 106 8.54 9.10 7.49
N LEU A 107 9.03 7.91 7.88
CA LEU A 107 9.32 7.53 9.27
C LEU A 107 10.79 7.69 9.63
N HIS A 108 11.68 7.74 8.66
CA HIS A 108 13.12 7.76 8.88
C HIS A 108 13.75 9.06 8.35
N PRO A 109 14.72 9.65 9.10
CA PRO A 109 15.46 10.81 8.60
C PRO A 109 16.42 10.40 7.47
N GLU A 110 16.64 11.30 6.53
CA GLU A 110 17.65 11.16 5.48
C GLU A 110 19.09 11.38 6.03
N PRO A 111 20.14 10.72 5.48
CA PRO A 111 20.06 9.73 4.41
C PRO A 111 19.83 8.30 4.92
N HIS A 112 19.01 7.51 4.21
CA HIS A 112 18.79 6.09 4.50
C HIS A 112 18.48 5.33 3.21
N LEU A 113 18.65 4.00 3.24
CA LEU A 113 18.21 3.09 2.20
C LEU A 113 16.95 2.36 2.66
N PRO A 114 15.78 2.61 2.06
CA PRO A 114 14.58 1.86 2.37
C PRO A 114 14.66 0.44 1.81
N VAL A 115 14.41 -0.54 2.68
CA VAL A 115 14.52 -1.96 2.38
C VAL A 115 13.23 -2.68 2.76
N ILE A 116 12.66 -3.41 1.83
CA ILE A 116 11.44 -4.19 2.02
C ILE A 116 11.73 -5.66 1.70
N PRO A 117 11.44 -6.60 2.61
CA PRO A 117 11.65 -8.02 2.36
C PRO A 117 11.01 -8.50 1.06
N GLY A 118 11.79 -9.17 0.24
CA GLY A 118 11.40 -9.75 -1.03
C GLY A 118 11.50 -11.28 -1.02
N PRO A 119 11.31 -11.94 -2.17
CA PRO A 119 11.40 -13.40 -2.29
C PRO A 119 12.83 -13.89 -2.24
N ARG A 120 13.01 -15.14 -1.82
CA ARG A 120 14.28 -15.91 -1.92
C ARG A 120 15.48 -15.22 -1.25
N GLY A 121 15.26 -14.56 -0.10
CA GLY A 121 16.34 -13.85 0.61
C GLY A 121 16.79 -12.54 -0.03
N MET A 122 16.15 -12.11 -1.12
CA MET A 122 16.33 -10.79 -1.72
C MET A 122 15.49 -9.76 -1.00
N SER A 123 15.81 -8.49 -1.17
CA SER A 123 14.97 -7.39 -0.72
C SER A 123 14.71 -6.41 -1.86
N TYR A 124 13.55 -5.77 -1.80
CA TYR A 124 13.28 -4.60 -2.64
C TYR A 124 13.97 -3.39 -2.02
N VAL A 125 14.68 -2.64 -2.84
CA VAL A 125 15.39 -1.41 -2.45
C VAL A 125 15.09 -0.30 -3.43
N GLN A 126 15.14 0.93 -2.96
CA GLN A 126 15.05 2.12 -3.79
C GLN A 126 16.03 3.17 -3.25
N ALA A 127 17.14 3.38 -3.95
CA ALA A 127 18.02 4.51 -3.67
C ALA A 127 17.41 5.82 -4.19
N ALA A 128 17.82 6.94 -3.60
CA ALA A 128 17.29 8.25 -3.96
C ALA A 128 17.48 8.54 -5.45
N GLY A 129 16.39 8.85 -6.14
CA GLY A 129 16.39 9.13 -7.59
C GLY A 129 16.46 7.90 -8.50
N GLU A 130 16.48 6.68 -7.96
CA GLU A 130 16.53 5.44 -8.73
C GLU A 130 15.16 4.73 -8.78
N ALA A 131 14.99 3.91 -9.80
CA ALA A 131 13.85 3.00 -9.86
C ALA A 131 14.01 1.86 -8.83
N PRO A 132 12.93 1.38 -8.21
CA PRO A 132 13.00 0.28 -7.27
C PRO A 132 13.44 -1.02 -7.95
N ARG A 133 14.26 -1.81 -7.26
CA ARG A 133 14.76 -3.09 -7.75
C ARG A 133 14.90 -4.14 -6.65
N LEU A 134 15.08 -5.39 -7.03
CA LEU A 134 15.51 -6.45 -6.12
C LEU A 134 17.03 -6.43 -5.98
N ALA A 135 17.51 -6.55 -4.74
CA ALA A 135 18.92 -6.61 -4.41
C ALA A 135 19.20 -7.73 -3.40
N PRO A 136 20.33 -8.46 -3.53
CA PRO A 136 20.79 -9.40 -2.53
C PRO A 136 21.44 -8.64 -1.35
N PRO A 137 21.62 -9.30 -0.18
CA PRO A 137 22.18 -8.67 1.01
C PRO A 137 23.53 -7.98 0.82
N GLU A 138 24.42 -8.57 0.00
CA GLU A 138 25.74 -8.00 -0.29
C GLU A 138 25.68 -6.68 -1.06
N GLU A 139 24.72 -6.51 -1.97
CA GLU A 139 24.51 -5.23 -2.65
C GLU A 139 23.93 -4.19 -1.71
N ILE A 140 23.02 -4.58 -0.81
CA ILE A 140 22.45 -3.68 0.20
C ILE A 140 23.55 -3.13 1.09
N ALA A 141 24.47 -3.98 1.55
CA ALA A 141 25.61 -3.58 2.36
C ALA A 141 26.57 -2.61 1.62
N ALA A 142 26.71 -2.77 0.29
CA ALA A 142 27.57 -1.93 -0.53
C ALA A 142 27.08 -0.48 -0.70
N PHE A 143 25.81 -0.18 -0.41
CA PHE A 143 25.31 1.20 -0.44
C PHE A 143 25.94 2.09 0.65
N GLY A 144 26.40 1.52 1.75
CA GLY A 144 27.02 2.27 2.84
C GLY A 144 26.06 3.24 3.56
N LEU A 145 24.77 3.08 3.37
CA LEU A 145 23.72 3.89 4.01
C LEU A 145 23.08 3.13 5.17
N PRO A 146 22.56 3.83 6.19
CA PRO A 146 21.70 3.21 7.19
C PRO A 146 20.51 2.55 6.51
N VAL A 147 20.23 1.29 6.86
CA VAL A 147 19.08 0.56 6.36
C VAL A 147 17.84 0.97 7.15
N ALA A 148 16.78 1.37 6.44
CA ALA A 148 15.46 1.61 6.98
C ALA A 148 14.54 0.47 6.53
N GLU A 149 14.15 -0.39 7.46
CA GLU A 149 13.30 -1.55 7.20
C GLU A 149 11.83 -1.18 7.15
N ARG A 150 11.02 -2.11 6.64
CA ARG A 150 9.56 -1.99 6.69
C ARG A 150 9.11 -1.84 8.15
N PRO A 151 8.30 -0.81 8.47
CA PRO A 151 7.76 -0.62 9.81
C PRO A 151 6.73 -1.69 10.17
N ALA A 152 6.33 -1.73 11.44
CA ALA A 152 5.23 -2.56 11.88
C ALA A 152 3.94 -2.23 11.09
N PRO A 153 3.00 -3.21 10.91
CA PRO A 153 1.82 -3.01 10.07
C PRO A 153 0.97 -1.80 10.44
N VAL A 154 0.82 -1.51 11.73
CA VAL A 154 0.10 -0.30 12.21
C VAL A 154 0.83 0.97 11.76
N GLU A 155 2.12 1.05 12.00
CA GLU A 155 2.95 2.21 11.64
C GLU A 155 2.97 2.43 10.11
N LEU A 156 2.95 1.33 9.34
CA LEU A 156 2.83 1.38 7.88
C LEU A 156 1.52 2.04 7.45
N ALA A 157 0.39 1.62 8.03
CA ALA A 157 -0.92 2.19 7.71
C ALA A 157 -1.01 3.67 8.10
N GLU A 158 -0.45 4.04 9.26
CA GLU A 158 -0.34 5.44 9.70
C GLU A 158 0.52 6.28 8.75
N ALA A 159 1.68 5.76 8.33
CA ALA A 159 2.56 6.44 7.39
C ALA A 159 1.87 6.65 6.03
N ILE A 160 1.15 5.63 5.54
CA ILE A 160 0.34 5.72 4.32
C ILE A 160 -0.72 6.82 4.44
N ALA A 161 -1.46 6.87 5.54
CA ALA A 161 -2.45 7.93 5.78
C ALA A 161 -1.82 9.32 5.79
N ARG A 162 -0.67 9.48 6.46
CA ARG A 162 0.08 10.75 6.54
C ARG A 162 0.66 11.21 5.21
N VAL A 163 1.15 10.29 4.38
CA VAL A 163 1.63 10.61 3.02
C VAL A 163 0.45 11.02 2.15
N ALA A 164 -0.65 10.27 2.19
CA ALA A 164 -1.86 10.58 1.42
C ALA A 164 -2.49 11.93 1.83
N ALA A 165 -2.46 12.28 3.12
CA ALA A 165 -2.97 13.56 3.62
C ALA A 165 -2.29 14.77 2.99
N LYS A 166 -1.00 14.67 2.67
CA LYS A 166 -0.18 15.77 2.14
C LYS A 166 -0.15 15.83 0.61
N ARG A 167 -0.63 14.79 -0.06
CA ARG A 167 -0.58 14.70 -1.52
C ARG A 167 -1.83 15.33 -2.12
N GLU A 168 -1.64 16.24 -3.04
CA GLU A 168 -2.75 16.71 -3.87
C GLU A 168 -3.18 15.60 -4.82
N GLY A 169 -4.42 15.17 -4.74
CA GLY A 169 -5.02 14.17 -5.61
C GLY A 169 -6.03 14.82 -6.52
N GLY A 170 -5.82 14.72 -7.84
CA GLY A 170 -6.81 15.10 -8.83
C GLY A 170 -7.79 13.95 -9.10
N PRO A 171 -9.02 14.24 -9.54
CA PRO A 171 -9.91 13.20 -10.06
C PRO A 171 -9.26 12.58 -11.29
N GLY A 172 -8.97 11.27 -11.23
CA GLY A 172 -8.45 10.50 -12.37
C GLY A 172 -7.14 9.73 -12.13
N GLU A 173 -6.38 10.03 -11.10
CA GLU A 173 -5.19 9.26 -10.74
C GLU A 173 -5.56 8.07 -9.82
N ALA A 174 -6.08 7.02 -10.43
CA ALA A 174 -6.38 5.81 -9.67
C ALA A 174 -5.07 5.12 -9.20
N PRO A 175 -4.97 4.69 -7.93
CA PRO A 175 -3.81 3.97 -7.44
C PRO A 175 -3.58 2.69 -8.24
N ALA A 176 -2.32 2.39 -8.53
CA ALA A 176 -1.91 1.18 -9.23
C ALA A 176 -0.86 0.40 -8.44
N PRO A 177 -0.85 -0.95 -8.52
CA PRO A 177 0.17 -1.75 -7.88
C PRO A 177 1.58 -1.42 -8.39
N LEU A 178 2.54 -1.30 -7.48
CA LEU A 178 3.96 -1.16 -7.79
C LEU A 178 4.59 -2.54 -7.93
N TYR A 179 4.74 -3.00 -9.17
CA TYR A 179 5.44 -4.24 -9.47
C TYR A 179 6.90 -3.95 -9.82
N VAL A 180 7.81 -4.34 -8.92
CA VAL A 180 9.26 -4.21 -9.13
C VAL A 180 9.81 -5.29 -10.05
N LYS A 181 9.10 -6.44 -10.12
CA LYS A 181 9.39 -7.51 -11.06
C LYS A 181 8.10 -7.83 -11.84
N PRO A 182 8.18 -8.06 -13.17
CA PRO A 182 7.04 -8.58 -13.91
C PRO A 182 6.51 -9.84 -13.20
N ALA A 183 5.18 -10.00 -13.16
CA ALA A 183 4.59 -11.23 -12.67
C ALA A 183 5.27 -12.40 -13.40
N ASP A 184 5.74 -13.42 -12.65
CA ASP A 184 6.27 -14.66 -13.22
C ASP A 184 5.09 -15.46 -13.86
N ALA A 185 4.44 -14.86 -14.83
CA ALA A 185 3.58 -15.59 -15.75
C ALA A 185 4.52 -16.38 -16.64
N ALA A 186 4.66 -17.67 -16.39
CA ALA A 186 5.27 -18.56 -17.37
C ALA A 186 4.52 -18.32 -18.69
N PRO A 187 5.21 -18.04 -19.80
CA PRO A 187 4.53 -17.94 -21.09
C PRO A 187 3.74 -19.23 -21.31
N SER A 188 2.49 -19.10 -21.76
CA SER A 188 1.66 -20.26 -22.07
C SER A 188 2.46 -21.18 -23.00
N ARG A 189 2.59 -22.43 -22.63
CA ARG A 189 3.21 -23.46 -23.50
C ARG A 189 2.21 -24.00 -24.51
N ASP A 190 0.97 -23.65 -24.36
CA ASP A 190 -0.08 -24.08 -25.26
C ASP A 190 -0.14 -23.13 -26.48
N ALA A 191 -0.18 -23.71 -27.68
CA ALA A 191 -0.46 -22.95 -28.88
C ALA A 191 -1.85 -22.28 -28.74
N PRO A 192 -2.02 -21.04 -29.20
CA PRO A 192 -3.32 -20.41 -29.17
C PRO A 192 -4.34 -21.29 -29.91
N PRO A 193 -5.58 -21.40 -29.39
CA PRO A 193 -6.61 -22.19 -30.06
C PRO A 193 -6.80 -21.72 -31.50
N VAL A 194 -6.90 -22.68 -32.43
CA VAL A 194 -7.20 -22.37 -33.83
C VAL A 194 -8.62 -21.80 -33.88
N ILE A 195 -8.74 -20.55 -34.26
CA ILE A 195 -10.04 -19.92 -34.55
C ILE A 195 -10.53 -20.57 -35.82
N LEU A 196 -11.58 -21.40 -35.74
CA LEU A 196 -12.28 -21.89 -36.91
C LEU A 196 -13.15 -20.74 -37.38
N ASP A 197 -12.77 -20.13 -38.53
CA ASP A 197 -13.66 -19.21 -39.21
C ASP A 197 -14.91 -20.00 -39.62
N ASP A 198 -16.06 -19.53 -39.17
CA ASP A 198 -17.35 -20.07 -39.59
C ASP A 198 -17.48 -19.85 -41.11
N ALA A 199 -17.54 -20.95 -41.86
CA ALA A 199 -17.79 -20.97 -43.28
C ALA A 199 -19.28 -20.76 -43.58
#